data_6edc4da419e6effb5974c01f564bc8a6
#
_entry.id   6edc4da419e6effb5974c01f564bc8a6
#
_cell.length_a   1.000
_cell.length_b   1.000
_cell.length_c   1.000
_cell.angle_alpha   90.00
_cell.angle_beta   90.00
_cell.angle_gamma   90.00
#
_symmetry.space_group_name_H-M   'P 1'
#
loop_
_entity.id
_entity.type
_entity.pdbx_description
1 polymer ?
#
loop_
_entity_poly.entity_id
_entity_poly.type
_entity_poly.pdbx_seq_one_letter_code
_entity_poly.pdbx_strand_id
1 'polypeptide(L)'
;MKKLLNIFITIAFLFLSIGFISAHGEETFAQAEELIKQKISCENLTQEQLEIIGDYYMEQMHPGELHEIMDERMGGEGSESLKQVHINMGLTFYCGEVGVMSSGMMNTMMGRGMMGNWGYSGINFWIFNILFIIVIVLLIILLIKSFKKRRLKNK
;
A
#
# COMPACT_ATOMS: atom_id res chain seq x y z
N MET A 1 -10.79 22.26 30.76
CA MET A 1 -9.49 21.56 30.55
C MET A 1 -9.69 20.08 30.26
N LYS A 2 -10.33 19.29 31.14
CA LYS A 2 -10.55 17.83 30.94
C LYS A 2 -11.26 17.47 29.62
N LYS A 3 -12.29 18.23 29.19
CA LYS A 3 -13.01 17.98 27.93
C LYS A 3 -12.12 18.16 26.69
N LEU A 4 -11.26 19.18 26.66
CA LEU A 4 -10.32 19.42 25.56
C LEU A 4 -9.22 18.33 25.50
N LEU A 5 -8.73 17.87 26.65
CA LEU A 5 -7.77 16.79 26.74
C LEU A 5 -8.38 15.47 26.21
N ASN A 6 -9.62 15.17 26.61
CA ASN A 6 -10.31 13.98 26.12
C ASN A 6 -10.54 14.00 24.61
N ILE A 7 -10.93 15.15 24.04
CA ILE A 7 -11.08 15.31 22.58
C ILE A 7 -9.75 15.08 21.88
N PHE A 8 -8.64 15.60 22.44
CA PHE A 8 -7.31 15.42 21.87
C PHE A 8 -6.86 13.95 21.90
N ILE A 9 -7.11 13.24 23.01
CA ILE A 9 -6.81 11.81 23.16
C ILE A 9 -7.66 10.99 22.18
N THR A 10 -8.94 11.33 21.98
CA THR A 10 -9.83 10.61 21.05
C THR A 10 -9.38 10.80 19.61
N ILE A 11 -8.99 12.01 19.23
CA ILE A 11 -8.47 12.30 17.88
C ILE A 11 -7.13 11.60 17.66
N ALA A 12 -6.21 11.63 18.63
CA ALA A 12 -4.94 10.92 18.56
C ALA A 12 -5.15 9.40 18.44
N PHE A 13 -6.11 8.84 19.17
CA PHE A 13 -6.45 7.42 19.10
C PHE A 13 -7.08 7.04 17.74
N LEU A 14 -7.91 7.92 17.15
CA LEU A 14 -8.45 7.75 15.81
C LEU A 14 -7.34 7.76 14.73
N PHE A 15 -6.32 8.60 14.88
CA PHE A 15 -5.17 8.61 13.96
C PHE A 15 -4.24 7.41 14.14
N LEU A 16 -4.11 6.85 15.36
CA LEU A 16 -3.34 5.62 15.58
C LEU A 16 -4.07 4.36 15.08
N SER A 17 -5.39 4.41 14.93
CA SER A 17 -6.19 3.29 14.44
C SER A 17 -6.34 3.24 12.91
N ILE A 18 -5.77 4.21 12.17
CA ILE A 18 -5.51 4.07 10.74
C ILE A 18 -4.27 3.16 10.63
N GLY A 19 -4.48 1.92 11.06
CA GLY A 19 -3.49 0.89 11.08
C GLY A 19 -3.25 0.38 9.67
N PHE A 20 -2.04 0.04 9.45
CA PHE A 20 -1.51 -0.77 8.38
C PHE A 20 -2.54 -1.79 7.88
N ILE A 21 -3.21 -1.47 6.79
CA ILE A 21 -3.83 -2.46 5.94
C ILE A 21 -2.64 -2.98 5.13
N SER A 22 -2.03 -4.06 5.62
CA SER A 22 -1.14 -4.86 4.81
C SER A 22 -2.03 -5.58 3.80
N ALA A 23 -1.98 -5.17 2.57
CA ALA A 23 -2.89 -5.60 1.52
C ALA A 23 -2.72 -7.10 1.21
N HIS A 24 -1.51 -7.62 1.24
CA HIS A 24 -1.23 -9.04 1.05
C HIS A 24 -0.46 -9.57 2.26
N GLY A 25 -1.04 -10.55 2.96
CA GLY A 25 -0.42 -11.18 4.12
C GLY A 25 0.65 -12.20 3.69
N GLU A 26 1.66 -12.41 4.52
CA GLU A 26 2.62 -13.51 4.39
C GLU A 26 1.93 -14.89 4.17
N GLU A 27 0.67 -15.01 4.56
CA GLU A 27 -0.15 -16.21 4.41
C GLU A 27 -0.48 -16.53 2.94
N THR A 28 -0.75 -15.52 2.10
CA THR A 28 -1.03 -15.71 0.67
C THR A 28 0.21 -16.14 -0.09
N PHE A 29 1.37 -15.58 0.22
CA PHE A 29 2.64 -15.98 -0.40
C PHE A 29 3.07 -17.40 -0.01
N ALA A 30 2.85 -17.80 1.25
CA ALA A 30 3.08 -19.19 1.67
C ALA A 30 2.18 -20.18 0.92
N GLN A 31 0.93 -19.80 0.65
CA GLN A 31 0.00 -20.58 -0.15
C GLN A 31 0.45 -20.68 -1.61
N ALA A 32 0.92 -19.58 -2.22
CA ALA A 32 1.49 -19.61 -3.57
C ALA A 32 2.68 -20.55 -3.67
N GLU A 33 3.63 -20.45 -2.73
CA GLU A 33 4.80 -21.35 -2.68
C GLU A 33 4.39 -22.82 -2.60
N GLU A 34 3.38 -23.15 -1.81
CA GLU A 34 2.89 -24.52 -1.68
C GLU A 34 2.30 -25.03 -2.99
N LEU A 35 1.48 -24.20 -3.67
CA LEU A 35 0.92 -24.55 -4.99
C LEU A 35 2.02 -24.78 -6.03
N ILE A 36 3.05 -23.93 -6.04
CA ILE A 36 4.20 -24.03 -6.94
C ILE A 36 5.02 -25.31 -6.64
N LYS A 37 5.27 -25.61 -5.37
CA LYS A 37 6.00 -26.82 -4.93
C LYS A 37 5.29 -28.11 -5.32
N GLN A 38 3.94 -28.11 -5.25
CA GLN A 38 3.12 -29.23 -5.64
C GLN A 38 3.09 -29.47 -7.16
N LYS A 39 3.59 -28.52 -7.96
CA LYS A 39 3.60 -28.57 -9.43
C LYS A 39 2.23 -28.89 -10.02
N ILE A 40 1.19 -28.24 -9.53
CA ILE A 40 -0.17 -28.47 -9.98
C ILE A 40 -0.27 -28.08 -11.46
N SER A 41 -0.87 -28.95 -12.26
CA SER A 41 -1.09 -28.65 -13.67
C SER A 41 -2.01 -27.43 -13.83
N CYS A 42 -1.67 -26.56 -14.78
CA CYS A 42 -2.41 -25.31 -15.02
C CYS A 42 -3.90 -25.52 -15.29
N GLU A 43 -4.28 -26.64 -15.89
CA GLU A 43 -5.67 -27.02 -16.13
C GLU A 43 -6.47 -27.25 -14.84
N ASN A 44 -5.78 -27.52 -13.75
CA ASN A 44 -6.38 -27.80 -12.43
C ASN A 44 -6.33 -26.59 -11.48
N LEU A 45 -5.73 -25.48 -11.89
CA LEU A 45 -5.69 -24.27 -11.09
C LEU A 45 -6.96 -23.45 -11.26
N THR A 46 -7.50 -22.97 -10.15
CA THR A 46 -8.59 -21.99 -10.16
C THR A 46 -8.06 -20.59 -10.46
N GLN A 47 -8.93 -19.66 -10.84
CA GLN A 47 -8.56 -18.26 -11.05
C GLN A 47 -7.97 -17.63 -9.78
N GLU A 48 -8.51 -17.96 -8.62
CA GLU A 48 -7.99 -17.49 -7.33
C GLU A 48 -6.56 -18.01 -7.06
N GLN A 49 -6.29 -19.27 -7.39
CA GLN A 49 -4.96 -19.84 -7.27
C GLN A 49 -3.97 -19.21 -8.26
N LEU A 50 -4.40 -18.93 -9.48
CA LEU A 50 -3.60 -18.22 -10.47
C LEU A 50 -3.32 -16.78 -10.04
N GLU A 51 -4.30 -16.10 -9.43
CA GLU A 51 -4.15 -14.77 -8.85
C GLU A 51 -3.08 -14.76 -7.76
N ILE A 52 -3.18 -15.66 -6.79
CA ILE A 52 -2.20 -15.81 -5.69
C ILE A 52 -0.79 -16.12 -6.23
N ILE A 53 -0.68 -16.99 -7.22
CA ILE A 53 0.60 -17.31 -7.87
C ILE A 53 1.16 -16.10 -8.61
N GLY A 54 0.33 -15.35 -9.30
CA GLY A 54 0.72 -14.15 -10.03
C GLY A 54 1.19 -13.02 -9.12
N ASP A 55 0.48 -12.81 -8.02
CA ASP A 55 0.83 -11.89 -6.96
C ASP A 55 2.21 -12.24 -6.34
N TYR A 56 2.42 -13.52 -6.05
CA TYR A 56 3.73 -14.02 -5.60
C TYR A 56 4.86 -13.71 -6.59
N TYR A 57 4.64 -13.89 -7.90
CA TYR A 57 5.64 -13.53 -8.90
C TYR A 57 5.85 -12.02 -8.98
N MET A 58 4.80 -11.22 -8.78
CA MET A 58 4.91 -9.76 -8.69
C MET A 58 5.82 -9.36 -7.54
N GLU A 59 5.63 -9.91 -6.34
CA GLU A 59 6.49 -9.67 -5.17
C GLU A 59 7.95 -10.10 -5.43
N GLN A 60 8.18 -11.22 -6.11
CA GLN A 60 9.55 -11.66 -6.45
C GLN A 60 10.25 -10.69 -7.40
N MET A 61 9.52 -10.05 -8.30
CA MET A 61 10.09 -9.09 -9.28
C MET A 61 10.20 -7.67 -8.71
N HIS A 62 9.27 -7.29 -7.86
CA HIS A 62 9.13 -5.93 -7.33
C HIS A 62 8.79 -5.98 -5.83
N PRO A 63 9.74 -6.35 -4.96
CA PRO A 63 9.44 -6.62 -3.56
C PRO A 63 9.04 -5.39 -2.75
N GLY A 64 8.10 -5.58 -1.83
CA GLY A 64 7.70 -4.61 -0.82
C GLY A 64 6.99 -3.39 -1.40
N GLU A 65 7.45 -2.18 -1.06
CA GLU A 65 6.81 -0.92 -1.47
C GLU A 65 6.63 -0.78 -2.99
N LEU A 66 7.52 -1.38 -3.79
CA LEU A 66 7.39 -1.36 -5.25
C LEU A 66 6.19 -2.18 -5.73
N HIS A 67 5.90 -3.29 -5.09
CA HIS A 67 4.73 -4.11 -5.37
C HIS A 67 3.44 -3.29 -5.11
N GLU A 68 3.31 -2.71 -3.94
CA GLU A 68 2.13 -1.89 -3.58
C GLU A 68 1.91 -0.73 -4.55
N ILE A 69 2.98 -0.04 -4.97
CA ILE A 69 2.89 1.04 -5.94
C ILE A 69 2.40 0.52 -7.31
N MET A 70 2.80 -0.69 -7.69
CA MET A 70 2.35 -1.30 -8.95
C MET A 70 0.88 -1.67 -8.88
N ASP A 71 0.44 -2.28 -7.80
CA ASP A 71 -0.94 -2.65 -7.56
C ASP A 71 -1.85 -1.44 -7.62
N GLU A 72 -1.48 -0.34 -6.96
CA GLU A 72 -2.24 0.90 -7.00
C GLU A 72 -2.37 1.47 -8.41
N ARG A 73 -1.31 1.36 -9.23
CA ARG A 73 -1.35 1.80 -10.64
C ARG A 73 -2.20 0.91 -11.55
N MET A 74 -2.37 -0.35 -11.18
CA MET A 74 -3.18 -1.32 -11.92
C MET A 74 -4.64 -1.34 -11.48
N GLY A 75 -5.03 -0.46 -10.57
CA GLY A 75 -6.41 -0.27 -10.16
C GLY A 75 -6.63 -0.35 -8.65
N GLY A 76 -5.60 -0.71 -7.91
CA GLY A 76 -5.61 -0.85 -6.46
C GLY A 76 -6.22 -2.17 -6.00
N GLU A 77 -5.98 -2.43 -4.73
CA GLU A 77 -6.38 -3.63 -4.04
C GLU A 77 -7.89 -3.92 -4.17
N GLY A 78 -8.22 -5.17 -4.47
CA GLY A 78 -9.60 -5.62 -4.66
C GLY A 78 -10.24 -5.20 -5.99
N SER A 79 -9.52 -4.53 -6.90
CA SER A 79 -10.04 -4.19 -8.21
C SER A 79 -9.98 -5.38 -9.17
N GLU A 80 -10.98 -5.50 -10.05
CA GLU A 80 -10.99 -6.53 -11.09
C GLU A 80 -9.81 -6.38 -12.08
N SER A 81 -9.33 -5.15 -12.30
CA SER A 81 -8.17 -4.89 -13.16
C SER A 81 -6.88 -5.48 -12.58
N LEU A 82 -6.61 -5.28 -11.29
CA LEU A 82 -5.45 -5.85 -10.61
C LEU A 82 -5.54 -7.37 -10.56
N LYS A 83 -6.69 -7.90 -10.15
CA LYS A 83 -6.95 -9.34 -10.17
C LYS A 83 -6.61 -9.97 -11.52
N GLN A 84 -7.08 -9.37 -12.62
CA GLN A 84 -6.79 -9.88 -13.96
C GLN A 84 -5.30 -9.80 -14.31
N VAL A 85 -4.58 -8.79 -13.81
CA VAL A 85 -3.12 -8.68 -13.98
C VAL A 85 -2.43 -9.86 -13.28
N HIS A 86 -2.75 -10.13 -12.02
CA HIS A 86 -2.18 -11.24 -11.28
C HIS A 86 -2.50 -12.59 -11.92
N ILE A 87 -3.75 -12.83 -12.36
CA ILE A 87 -4.11 -14.05 -13.08
C ILE A 87 -3.25 -14.21 -14.35
N ASN A 88 -3.08 -13.14 -15.13
CA ASN A 88 -2.27 -13.17 -16.36
C ASN A 88 -0.78 -13.41 -16.05
N MET A 89 -0.28 -12.92 -14.94
CA MET A 89 1.08 -13.21 -14.46
C MET A 89 1.22 -14.69 -14.07
N GLY A 90 0.26 -15.24 -13.34
CA GLY A 90 0.23 -16.67 -13.01
C GLY A 90 0.25 -17.55 -14.27
N LEU A 91 -0.61 -17.23 -15.25
CA LEU A 91 -0.63 -17.92 -16.53
C LEU A 91 0.69 -17.81 -17.30
N THR A 92 1.31 -16.64 -17.30
CA THR A 92 2.56 -16.41 -18.03
C THR A 92 3.76 -17.06 -17.35
N PHE A 93 3.96 -16.81 -16.07
CA PHE A 93 5.20 -17.22 -15.37
C PHE A 93 5.15 -18.65 -14.84
N TYR A 94 3.99 -19.10 -14.40
CA TYR A 94 3.84 -20.46 -13.91
C TYR A 94 3.42 -21.44 -15.01
N CYS A 95 2.45 -21.07 -15.83
CA CYS A 95 1.91 -21.94 -16.87
C CYS A 95 2.66 -21.86 -18.20
N GLY A 96 3.47 -20.82 -18.41
CA GLY A 96 4.22 -20.64 -19.66
C GLY A 96 3.36 -20.20 -20.84
N GLU A 97 2.17 -19.63 -20.57
CA GLU A 97 1.29 -19.14 -21.63
C GLU A 97 1.84 -17.83 -22.23
N VAL A 98 2.09 -17.88 -23.54
CA VAL A 98 2.63 -16.74 -24.28
C VAL A 98 1.50 -15.89 -24.85
N GLY A 99 1.56 -14.58 -24.63
CA GLY A 99 0.61 -13.61 -25.22
C GLY A 99 -0.59 -13.24 -24.36
N VAL A 100 -0.71 -13.79 -23.16
CA VAL A 100 -1.75 -13.42 -22.19
C VAL A 100 -1.52 -12.00 -21.66
N MET A 101 -0.26 -11.64 -21.48
CA MET A 101 0.12 -10.25 -21.19
C MET A 101 0.12 -9.41 -22.45
N SER A 102 -0.74 -8.39 -22.50
CA SER A 102 -0.69 -7.42 -23.59
C SER A 102 0.67 -6.70 -23.61
N SER A 103 1.14 -6.32 -24.80
CA SER A 103 2.37 -5.56 -24.96
C SER A 103 2.38 -4.25 -24.16
N GLY A 104 1.21 -3.65 -23.91
CA GLY A 104 1.04 -2.48 -23.06
C GLY A 104 1.31 -2.79 -21.58
N MET A 105 0.84 -3.92 -21.08
CA MET A 105 1.05 -4.37 -19.70
C MET A 105 2.51 -4.73 -19.45
N MET A 106 3.14 -5.45 -20.37
CA MET A 106 4.57 -5.78 -20.29
C MET A 106 5.45 -4.53 -20.36
N ASN A 107 5.04 -3.52 -21.13
CA ASN A 107 5.73 -2.22 -21.19
C ASN A 107 5.55 -1.38 -19.91
N THR A 108 4.42 -1.53 -19.21
CA THR A 108 4.18 -0.90 -17.91
C THR A 108 5.02 -1.57 -16.82
N MET A 109 5.14 -2.89 -16.84
CA MET A 109 5.94 -3.65 -15.87
C MET A 109 7.45 -3.54 -16.12
N MET A 110 7.91 -3.65 -17.36
CA MET A 110 9.34 -3.63 -17.73
C MET A 110 9.84 -2.27 -18.21
N GLY A 111 8.95 -1.34 -18.57
CA GLY A 111 9.31 -0.15 -19.32
C GLY A 111 9.37 1.13 -18.53
N ARG A 112 10.26 1.94 -18.95
CA ARG A 112 10.47 3.38 -18.86
C ARG A 112 9.43 4.27 -18.14
N GLY A 113 8.17 3.82 -18.00
CA GLY A 113 7.12 4.54 -17.28
C GLY A 113 7.30 4.57 -15.76
N MET A 114 7.94 3.55 -15.20
CA MET A 114 8.12 3.44 -13.75
C MET A 114 9.23 4.35 -13.20
N MET A 115 10.32 4.53 -13.93
CA MET A 115 11.42 5.38 -13.47
C MET A 115 11.17 6.89 -13.68
N GLY A 116 10.22 7.28 -14.54
CA GLY A 116 10.00 8.69 -14.90
C GLY A 116 9.18 9.50 -13.91
N ASN A 117 8.43 8.87 -13.01
CA ASN A 117 7.50 9.58 -12.12
C ASN A 117 7.77 9.42 -10.62
N TRP A 118 8.87 8.81 -10.24
CA TRP A 118 9.25 8.63 -8.82
C TRP A 118 9.46 9.94 -8.07
N GLY A 119 9.71 11.03 -8.77
CA GLY A 119 9.95 12.35 -8.17
C GLY A 119 8.70 13.04 -7.61
N TYR A 120 7.48 12.71 -8.05
CA TYR A 120 6.31 13.50 -7.70
C TYR A 120 5.50 12.92 -6.52
N SER A 121 5.43 11.60 -6.39
CA SER A 121 4.69 10.95 -5.30
C SER A 121 5.43 11.06 -3.96
N GLY A 122 6.74 10.85 -3.96
CA GLY A 122 7.55 10.98 -2.74
C GLY A 122 7.60 12.41 -2.18
N ILE A 123 7.62 13.42 -3.05
CA ILE A 123 7.62 14.84 -2.64
C ILE A 123 6.32 15.20 -1.92
N ASN A 124 5.18 14.72 -2.41
CA ASN A 124 3.89 14.98 -1.77
C ASN A 124 3.80 14.34 -0.38
N PHE A 125 4.27 13.12 -0.21
CA PHE A 125 4.30 12.45 1.10
C PHE A 125 5.16 13.23 2.12
N TRP A 126 6.35 13.69 1.73
CA TRP A 126 7.22 14.50 2.58
C TRP A 126 6.61 15.86 2.92
N ILE A 127 5.97 16.52 1.95
CA ILE A 127 5.28 17.80 2.16
C ILE A 127 4.12 17.64 3.14
N PHE A 128 3.29 16.60 3.00
CA PHE A 128 2.20 16.33 3.94
C PHE A 128 2.71 16.04 5.36
N ASN A 129 3.78 15.26 5.50
CA ASN A 129 4.38 15.00 6.82
C ASN A 129 4.94 16.27 7.45
N ILE A 130 5.66 17.10 6.71
CA ILE A 130 6.19 18.38 7.20
C ILE A 130 5.05 19.31 7.62
N LEU A 131 4.02 19.47 6.80
CA LEU A 131 2.83 20.25 7.12
C LEU A 131 2.13 19.74 8.40
N PHE A 132 2.00 18.45 8.54
CA PHE A 132 1.41 17.81 9.71
C PHE A 132 2.21 18.11 10.99
N ILE A 133 3.54 18.00 10.93
CA ILE A 133 4.44 18.35 12.04
C ILE A 133 4.30 19.83 12.41
N ILE A 134 4.25 20.72 11.42
CA ILE A 134 4.09 22.16 11.64
C ILE A 134 2.76 22.44 12.37
N VAL A 135 1.67 21.83 11.95
CA VAL A 135 0.35 21.98 12.59
C VAL A 135 0.40 21.51 14.05
N ILE A 136 1.01 20.36 14.33
CA ILE A 136 1.16 19.87 15.70
C ILE A 136 1.97 20.84 16.56
N VAL A 137 3.09 21.34 16.07
CA VAL A 137 3.93 22.30 16.80
C VAL A 137 3.16 23.60 17.09
N LEU A 138 2.42 24.13 16.12
CA LEU A 138 1.57 25.31 16.32
C LEU A 138 0.48 25.07 17.37
N LEU A 139 -0.17 23.93 17.36
CA LEU A 139 -1.16 23.55 18.37
C LEU A 139 -0.54 23.49 19.79
N ILE A 140 0.64 22.91 19.92
CA ILE A 140 1.36 22.85 21.21
C ILE A 140 1.68 24.27 21.71
N ILE A 141 2.17 25.15 20.83
CA ILE A 141 2.49 26.55 21.19
C ILE A 141 1.22 27.29 21.65
N LEU A 142 0.10 27.11 20.94
CA LEU A 142 -1.19 27.71 21.31
C LEU A 142 -1.68 27.20 22.66
N LEU A 143 -1.54 25.92 22.94
CA LEU A 143 -1.87 25.32 24.24
C LEU A 143 -1.02 25.93 25.36
N ILE A 144 0.29 26.00 25.18
CA ILE A 144 1.21 26.60 26.18
C ILE A 144 0.86 28.05 26.44
N LYS A 145 0.61 28.87 25.40
CA LYS A 145 0.14 30.26 25.53
C LYS A 145 -1.18 30.37 26.29
N SER A 146 -2.13 29.50 26.00
CA SER A 146 -3.43 29.45 26.67
C SER A 146 -3.28 29.12 28.17
N PHE A 147 -2.44 28.17 28.52
CA PHE A 147 -2.14 27.83 29.91
C PHE A 147 -1.45 28.98 30.67
N LYS A 148 -0.45 29.62 30.04
CA LYS A 148 0.24 30.77 30.61
C LYS A 148 -0.71 31.96 30.88
N LYS A 149 -1.60 32.26 29.92
CA LYS A 149 -2.63 33.32 30.06
C LYS A 149 -3.59 33.04 31.20
N ARG A 150 -4.02 31.79 31.39
CA ARG A 150 -4.95 31.39 32.48
C ARG A 150 -4.24 31.48 33.85
N ARG A 151 -2.96 31.08 33.93
CA ARG A 151 -2.19 31.15 35.16
C ARG A 151 -1.97 32.59 35.63
N LEU A 152 -1.80 33.55 34.70
CA LEU A 152 -1.66 34.98 35.00
C LEU A 152 -2.99 35.63 35.42
N LYS A 153 -4.13 35.10 35.00
CA LYS A 153 -5.44 35.63 35.36
C LYS A 153 -5.95 35.16 36.72
N ASN A 154 -5.34 34.10 37.27
CA ASN A 154 -5.71 33.51 38.56
C ASN A 154 -4.74 33.89 39.68
N LYS A 155 -3.77 34.80 39.45
CA LYS A 155 -2.98 35.51 40.40
C LYS A 155 -3.49 36.96 40.59
#